data_2456d900b8cc7f7c15c11805b95d8c9d
#
_entry.id   2456d900b8cc7f7c15c11805b95d8c9d
#
_cell.length_a   1.000
_cell.length_b   1.000
_cell.length_c   1.000
_cell.angle_alpha   90.00
_cell.angle_beta   90.00
_cell.angle_gamma   90.00
#
_symmetry.space_group_name_H-M   'P 1'
#
loop_
_entity.id
_entity.type
_entity.pdbx_description
1 polymer ?
#
loop_
_entity_poly.entity_id
_entity_poly.type
_entity_poly.pdbx_seq_one_letter_code
_entity_poly.pdbx_strand_id
1 'polypeptide(L)'
;MADWDDNPDLYQKDENGNFLLKKDGTPRKVRGRPKGVKSRAYHFHSETKEKIRKRRVVRTKEKKIEQIERKLNKHRQALKKAKTVSAQLDKDNTSKIITEDELSSIPKSLKDEATTNVIFSPNEGPQTEFLAAGETDVLYGGAAGGGKSYAMLVDPLRYAHRAAHRALIIRRSMPELRELIDKSRELYPKAFPGCKYREVEKMWNFPSGAKIEFGFLERDADVYRYQGQAYSWIGFDEITHLPTEFSWNYLASRLRTTDSEITPYMRCTANPGGVGAHWVKKRYIDPCVPDTSFEGADGLTRKFIPARLEDNPYLAEDGRYEQMLKALPATQRKQLLEGNWDVNEGAAFTEFTLEEHVIPPFEIPIHWERLKGIDYGYASESACIWAAIDPSDSTLIIYRELYRKGLTGQDLGYMITEMEMQDPFSVAGVLDTAAWNRTGTTGPTVGETLVKQGHKLRRADKNRIQGKIQLHEYLRLQQTGRPRLQIFNNCPNLIRELQSIPLDKANPEDVDTKAQDHAYDALRYLIMSRPRVHDPLSQLRDLRLEQAYAPADSVFGY
;
A
#
# COMPACT_ATOMS: atom_id res chain seq x y z
N MET A 1 14.05 -63.28 3.96
CA MET A 1 14.11 -63.12 2.49
C MET A 1 13.50 -61.75 2.21
N ALA A 2 14.28 -60.81 1.70
CA ALA A 2 13.80 -59.47 1.44
C ALA A 2 12.92 -59.50 0.18
N ASP A 3 11.67 -59.04 0.25
CA ASP A 3 10.79 -58.81 -0.90
C ASP A 3 11.45 -57.84 -1.88
N TRP A 4 12.01 -58.39 -2.91
CA TRP A 4 12.49 -57.64 -4.03
C TRP A 4 11.33 -57.48 -5.02
N ASP A 5 11.08 -56.27 -5.50
CA ASP A 5 10.10 -56.06 -6.58
C ASP A 5 10.38 -57.05 -7.73
N ASP A 6 9.37 -57.77 -8.17
CA ASP A 6 9.41 -58.83 -9.18
C ASP A 6 9.86 -58.40 -10.59
N ASN A 7 10.45 -57.22 -10.75
CA ASN A 7 10.89 -56.74 -12.03
C ASN A 7 12.42 -56.47 -12.05
N PRO A 8 13.21 -57.43 -12.57
CA PRO A 8 14.67 -57.36 -12.60
C PRO A 8 15.24 -56.19 -13.45
N ASP A 9 14.44 -55.57 -14.34
CA ASP A 9 14.86 -54.48 -15.22
C ASP A 9 14.90 -53.13 -14.49
N LEU A 10 14.46 -53.07 -13.26
CA LEU A 10 14.49 -51.88 -12.40
C LEU A 10 15.82 -51.65 -11.69
N TYR A 11 16.79 -52.57 -11.85
CA TYR A 11 18.03 -52.55 -11.11
C TYR A 11 19.25 -52.48 -12.04
N GLN A 12 20.29 -51.79 -11.58
CA GLN A 12 21.58 -51.70 -12.31
C GLN A 12 22.34 -53.02 -12.22
N LYS A 13 22.85 -53.46 -13.37
CA LYS A 13 23.70 -54.69 -13.50
C LYS A 13 25.08 -54.30 -14.01
N ASP A 14 26.11 -55.09 -13.66
CA ASP A 14 27.41 -55.00 -14.19
C ASP A 14 27.53 -55.66 -15.61
N GLU A 15 28.69 -55.59 -16.23
CA GLU A 15 28.95 -56.15 -17.56
C GLU A 15 28.75 -57.67 -17.66
N ASN A 16 28.72 -58.38 -16.50
CA ASN A 16 28.51 -59.81 -16.41
C ASN A 16 27.07 -60.18 -16.02
N GLY A 17 26.16 -59.16 -15.93
CA GLY A 17 24.76 -59.37 -15.63
C GLY A 17 24.42 -59.46 -14.14
N ASN A 18 25.35 -59.27 -13.22
CA ASN A 18 25.10 -59.30 -11.77
C ASN A 18 24.59 -57.95 -11.28
N PHE A 19 23.70 -57.96 -10.26
CA PHE A 19 23.17 -56.72 -9.69
C PHE A 19 24.21 -55.91 -8.93
N LEU A 20 24.33 -54.60 -9.24
CA LEU A 20 25.17 -53.68 -8.49
C LEU A 20 24.53 -53.38 -7.14
N LEU A 21 25.23 -53.66 -6.05
CA LEU A 21 24.74 -53.47 -4.69
C LEU A 21 25.16 -52.09 -4.11
N LYS A 22 24.37 -51.61 -3.18
CA LYS A 22 24.73 -50.50 -2.30
C LYS A 22 25.54 -51.03 -1.12
N LYS A 23 26.06 -50.12 -0.28
CA LYS A 23 26.84 -50.45 0.93
C LYS A 23 26.01 -51.30 1.97
N ASP A 24 24.71 -51.22 1.89
CA ASP A 24 23.74 -51.96 2.76
C ASP A 24 23.33 -53.33 2.20
N GLY A 25 23.96 -53.79 1.10
CA GLY A 25 23.69 -55.06 0.45
C GLY A 25 22.45 -55.07 -0.44
N THR A 26 21.73 -53.94 -0.61
CA THR A 26 20.55 -53.89 -1.47
C THR A 26 20.91 -53.50 -2.91
N PRO A 27 20.16 -53.99 -3.94
CA PRO A 27 20.45 -53.63 -5.34
C PRO A 27 20.23 -52.16 -5.64
N ARG A 28 21.07 -51.59 -6.54
CA ARG A 28 20.93 -50.21 -7.01
C ARG A 28 19.84 -50.13 -8.07
N LYS A 29 18.79 -49.29 -7.84
CA LYS A 29 17.76 -49.03 -8.85
C LYS A 29 18.29 -48.11 -9.98
N VAL A 30 17.83 -48.35 -11.20
CA VAL A 30 18.17 -47.53 -12.37
C VAL A 30 17.53 -46.14 -12.19
N ARG A 31 18.33 -45.07 -12.29
CA ARG A 31 17.82 -43.69 -12.35
C ARG A 31 17.44 -43.39 -13.81
N GLY A 32 16.12 -43.41 -14.08
CA GLY A 32 15.56 -43.07 -15.38
C GLY A 32 14.64 -44.15 -15.94
N ARG A 33 13.87 -43.79 -16.94
CA ARG A 33 12.87 -44.66 -17.57
C ARG A 33 13.56 -45.68 -18.49
N PRO A 34 13.25 -46.99 -18.41
CA PRO A 34 13.76 -47.97 -19.39
C PRO A 34 13.30 -47.63 -20.80
N LYS A 35 14.21 -47.60 -21.75
CA LYS A 35 13.89 -47.42 -23.18
C LYS A 35 13.21 -48.69 -23.72
N GLY A 36 11.90 -48.56 -24.09
CA GLY A 36 11.26 -49.63 -24.86
C GLY A 36 9.82 -50.03 -24.52
N VAL A 37 9.18 -49.45 -23.49
CA VAL A 37 7.80 -49.83 -23.14
C VAL A 37 6.79 -48.96 -23.88
N LYS A 38 6.08 -49.55 -24.88
CA LYS A 38 5.01 -48.88 -25.65
C LYS A 38 3.77 -48.63 -24.79
N SER A 39 3.18 -47.49 -25.04
CA SER A 39 2.08 -46.80 -24.34
C SER A 39 0.70 -47.50 -24.40
N ARG A 40 0.42 -48.52 -23.63
CA ARG A 40 -0.97 -49.03 -23.46
C ARG A 40 -1.52 -48.97 -22.04
N ALA A 41 -0.75 -48.55 -21.05
CA ALA A 41 -1.14 -48.47 -19.64
C ALA A 41 -1.45 -47.04 -19.12
N TYR A 42 -1.48 -46.03 -19.95
CA TYR A 42 -1.51 -44.63 -19.50
C TYR A 42 -2.89 -44.05 -19.20
N HIS A 43 -3.98 -44.65 -19.65
CA HIS A 43 -5.32 -44.10 -19.44
C HIS A 43 -5.96 -44.48 -18.07
N PHE A 44 -5.53 -45.55 -17.43
CA PHE A 44 -6.09 -45.95 -16.12
C PHE A 44 -5.41 -45.28 -14.91
N HIS A 45 -4.27 -44.58 -15.12
CA HIS A 45 -3.51 -43.98 -14.02
C HIS A 45 -3.75 -42.50 -13.79
N SER A 46 -4.49 -41.79 -14.66
CA SER A 46 -4.71 -40.35 -14.49
C SER A 46 -5.68 -40.04 -13.35
N GLU A 47 -6.78 -40.75 -13.24
CA GLU A 47 -7.75 -40.56 -12.14
C GLU A 47 -7.17 -40.93 -10.77
N THR A 48 -6.34 -41.95 -10.70
CA THR A 48 -5.71 -42.37 -9.44
C THR A 48 -4.65 -41.35 -8.99
N LYS A 49 -3.88 -40.78 -9.93
CA LYS A 49 -2.92 -39.71 -9.61
C LYS A 49 -3.59 -38.43 -9.16
N GLU A 50 -4.72 -38.08 -9.74
CA GLU A 50 -5.48 -36.88 -9.33
C GLU A 50 -6.11 -37.07 -7.95
N LYS A 51 -6.66 -38.26 -7.63
CA LYS A 51 -7.15 -38.60 -6.29
C LYS A 51 -6.02 -38.58 -5.25
N ILE A 52 -4.83 -39.07 -5.59
CA ILE A 52 -3.65 -39.02 -4.71
C ILE A 52 -3.18 -37.57 -4.52
N ARG A 53 -3.18 -36.73 -5.57
CA ARG A 53 -2.82 -35.33 -5.50
C ARG A 53 -3.83 -34.53 -4.65
N LYS A 54 -5.13 -34.77 -4.81
CA LYS A 54 -6.18 -34.17 -3.96
C LYS A 54 -6.02 -34.60 -2.48
N ARG A 55 -5.76 -35.89 -2.20
CA ARG A 55 -5.47 -36.36 -0.83
C ARG A 55 -4.20 -35.75 -0.23
N ARG A 56 -3.12 -35.55 -1.02
CA ARG A 56 -1.92 -34.86 -0.56
C ARG A 56 -2.18 -33.40 -0.23
N VAL A 57 -2.96 -32.68 -1.05
CA VAL A 57 -3.32 -31.28 -0.79
C VAL A 57 -4.16 -31.16 0.48
N VAL A 58 -5.14 -32.05 0.69
CA VAL A 58 -5.96 -32.09 1.90
C VAL A 58 -5.08 -32.34 3.13
N ARG A 59 -4.23 -33.38 3.12
CA ARG A 59 -3.30 -33.67 4.24
C ARG A 59 -2.32 -32.53 4.53
N THR A 60 -1.92 -31.76 3.50
CA THR A 60 -1.04 -30.60 3.70
C THR A 60 -1.79 -29.45 4.35
N LYS A 61 -3.07 -29.27 3.98
CA LYS A 61 -3.94 -28.26 4.62
C LYS A 61 -4.26 -28.66 6.07
N GLU A 62 -4.58 -29.92 6.33
CA GLU A 62 -4.81 -30.43 7.69
C GLU A 62 -3.58 -30.23 8.60
N LYS A 63 -2.37 -30.55 8.11
CA LYS A 63 -1.14 -30.28 8.87
C LYS A 63 -0.89 -28.80 9.14
N LYS A 64 -1.26 -27.91 8.19
CA LYS A 64 -1.18 -26.45 8.41
C LYS A 64 -2.19 -25.99 9.46
N ILE A 65 -3.41 -26.51 9.42
CA ILE A 65 -4.45 -26.21 10.41
C ILE A 65 -3.98 -26.66 11.80
N GLU A 66 -3.49 -27.89 11.92
CA GLU A 66 -2.95 -28.40 13.19
C GLU A 66 -1.77 -27.58 13.73
N GLN A 67 -0.89 -27.07 12.84
CA GLN A 67 0.19 -26.16 13.23
C GLN A 67 -0.34 -24.80 13.74
N ILE A 68 -1.37 -24.29 13.09
CA ILE A 68 -2.02 -23.02 13.50
C ILE A 68 -2.72 -23.22 14.86
N GLU A 69 -3.44 -24.32 15.05
CA GLU A 69 -4.10 -24.64 16.31
C GLU A 69 -3.09 -24.83 17.46
N ARG A 70 -1.95 -25.48 17.20
CA ARG A 70 -0.85 -25.57 18.20
C ARG A 70 -0.28 -24.21 18.56
N LYS A 71 -0.10 -23.30 17.58
CA LYS A 71 0.33 -21.92 17.84
C LYS A 71 -0.72 -21.15 18.63
N LEU A 72 -1.99 -21.27 18.25
CA LEU A 72 -3.10 -20.62 18.96
C LEU A 72 -3.23 -21.10 20.42
N ASN A 73 -3.09 -22.39 20.66
CA ASN A 73 -3.10 -22.95 22.01
C ASN A 73 -1.89 -22.49 22.85
N LYS A 74 -0.70 -22.35 22.23
CA LYS A 74 0.47 -21.77 22.88
C LYS A 74 0.23 -20.31 23.29
N HIS A 75 -0.39 -19.50 22.40
CA HIS A 75 -0.76 -18.13 22.70
C HIS A 75 -1.82 -18.03 23.80
N ARG A 76 -2.85 -18.88 23.75
CA ARG A 76 -3.86 -18.95 24.82
C ARG A 76 -3.26 -19.32 26.18
N GLN A 77 -2.28 -20.22 26.20
CA GLN A 77 -1.56 -20.56 27.44
C GLN A 77 -0.66 -19.43 27.92
N ALA A 78 0.03 -18.74 27.01
CA ALA A 78 0.81 -17.55 27.34
C ALA A 78 -0.07 -16.41 27.88
N LEU A 79 -1.24 -16.19 27.29
CA LEU A 79 -2.23 -15.21 27.75
C LEU A 79 -2.79 -15.56 29.13
N LYS A 80 -3.06 -16.85 29.39
CA LYS A 80 -3.46 -17.31 30.74
C LYS A 80 -2.36 -17.08 31.76
N LYS A 81 -1.08 -17.39 31.40
CA LYS A 81 0.06 -17.11 32.27
C LYS A 81 0.25 -15.61 32.51
N ALA A 82 0.14 -14.78 31.47
CA ALA A 82 0.22 -13.33 31.60
C ALA A 82 -0.88 -12.76 32.51
N LYS A 83 -2.13 -13.24 32.37
CA LYS A 83 -3.23 -12.86 33.27
C LYS A 83 -3.02 -13.33 34.71
N THR A 84 -2.39 -14.48 34.91
CA THR A 84 -2.06 -14.98 36.27
C THR A 84 -0.92 -14.16 36.87
N VAL A 85 0.08 -13.77 36.06
CA VAL A 85 1.19 -12.90 36.50
C VAL A 85 0.68 -11.48 36.76
N SER A 86 -0.21 -10.94 35.93
CA SER A 86 -0.89 -9.66 36.17
C SER A 86 -1.69 -9.70 37.47
N ALA A 87 -2.48 -10.75 37.69
CA ALA A 87 -3.24 -10.93 38.93
C ALA A 87 -2.36 -11.19 40.17
N GLN A 88 -1.13 -11.70 40.00
CA GLN A 88 -0.12 -11.79 41.06
C GLN A 88 0.61 -10.46 41.28
N LEU A 89 0.95 -9.74 40.19
CA LEU A 89 1.51 -8.38 40.27
C LEU A 89 0.51 -7.41 40.92
N ASP A 90 -0.80 -7.57 40.63
CA ASP A 90 -1.87 -6.80 41.30
C ASP A 90 -2.02 -7.19 42.80
N LYS A 91 -1.59 -8.38 43.19
CA LYS A 91 -1.54 -8.82 44.60
C LYS A 91 -0.24 -8.43 45.33
N ASP A 92 0.89 -8.39 44.60
CA ASP A 92 2.19 -8.01 45.14
C ASP A 92 2.45 -6.50 45.00
N ASN A 93 1.82 -5.82 44.05
CA ASN A 93 1.64 -4.39 44.01
C ASN A 93 0.36 -4.02 44.77
N THR A 94 0.33 -4.35 46.05
CA THR A 94 -0.33 -3.48 47.00
C THR A 94 0.47 -2.16 46.99
N SER A 95 0.27 -1.33 45.94
CA SER A 95 0.12 0.08 46.20
C SER A 95 -0.78 0.11 47.42
N LYS A 96 -0.25 0.47 48.57
CA LYS A 96 -1.03 0.77 49.75
C LYS A 96 -2.19 1.58 49.27
N ILE A 97 -3.38 0.95 49.20
CA ILE A 97 -4.61 1.70 49.08
C ILE A 97 -4.59 2.53 50.32
N ILE A 98 -4.22 3.81 50.19
CA ILE A 98 -4.29 4.78 51.25
C ILE A 98 -5.77 4.78 51.62
N THR A 99 -6.08 4.25 52.79
CA THR A 99 -7.47 4.22 53.28
C THR A 99 -7.96 5.65 53.39
N GLU A 100 -9.28 5.88 53.31
CA GLU A 100 -9.85 7.23 53.48
C GLU A 100 -9.37 7.92 54.76
N ASP A 101 -9.06 7.15 55.81
CA ASP A 101 -8.49 7.64 57.07
C ASP A 101 -7.02 8.09 56.91
N GLU A 102 -6.19 7.38 56.14
CA GLU A 102 -4.83 7.81 55.82
C GLU A 102 -4.82 9.02 54.88
N LEU A 103 -5.80 9.10 53.94
CA LEU A 103 -6.01 10.28 53.08
C LEU A 103 -6.44 11.50 53.90
N SER A 104 -7.20 11.31 54.97
CA SER A 104 -7.61 12.40 55.88
C SER A 104 -6.45 12.95 56.73
N SER A 105 -5.40 12.17 56.98
CA SER A 105 -4.21 12.55 57.76
C SER A 105 -3.17 13.36 56.97
N ILE A 106 -3.28 13.41 55.61
CA ILE A 106 -2.38 14.21 54.78
C ILE A 106 -2.76 15.69 54.90
N PRO A 107 -1.82 16.59 55.24
CA PRO A 107 -2.10 18.03 55.31
C PRO A 107 -2.76 18.55 54.05
N LYS A 108 -3.79 19.38 54.19
CA LYS A 108 -4.56 19.95 53.07
C LYS A 108 -3.66 20.62 52.02
N SER A 109 -2.59 21.29 52.48
CA SER A 109 -1.58 21.92 51.59
C SER A 109 -0.89 20.95 50.64
N LEU A 110 -0.62 19.69 51.04
CA LEU A 110 -0.02 18.68 50.19
C LEU A 110 -1.06 18.00 49.26
N LYS A 111 -2.33 17.97 49.67
CA LYS A 111 -3.44 17.52 48.82
C LYS A 111 -3.68 18.51 47.67
N ASP A 112 -3.69 19.80 47.99
CA ASP A 112 -3.92 20.86 47.00
C ASP A 112 -2.71 20.99 46.05
N GLU A 113 -1.45 20.78 46.50
CA GLU A 113 -0.27 20.74 45.62
C GLU A 113 -0.26 19.50 44.71
N ALA A 114 -0.68 18.34 45.20
CA ALA A 114 -0.71 17.11 44.40
C ALA A 114 -1.80 17.11 43.32
N THR A 115 -2.90 17.85 43.51
CA THR A 115 -4.02 17.97 42.55
C THR A 115 -3.86 19.12 41.55
N THR A 116 -2.97 20.10 41.84
CA THR A 116 -2.88 21.35 41.06
C THR A 116 -1.87 21.33 39.92
N ASN A 117 -1.10 20.27 39.72
CA ASN A 117 0.01 20.26 38.78
C ASN A 117 -0.12 19.28 37.59
N VAL A 118 -1.31 18.77 37.29
CA VAL A 118 -1.52 18.02 36.04
C VAL A 118 -1.68 19.03 34.89
N ILE A 119 -0.62 19.20 34.10
CA ILE A 119 -0.59 20.13 32.97
C ILE A 119 -1.20 19.51 31.72
N PHE A 120 -1.12 18.21 31.61
CA PHE A 120 -1.71 17.44 30.52
C PHE A 120 -2.13 16.04 31.01
N SER A 121 -3.34 15.64 30.64
CA SER A 121 -3.81 14.27 30.77
C SER A 121 -4.24 13.79 29.38
N PRO A 122 -3.72 12.66 28.89
CA PRO A 122 -4.18 12.12 27.62
C PRO A 122 -5.63 11.67 27.71
N ASN A 123 -6.35 11.76 26.62
CA ASN A 123 -7.65 11.11 26.52
C ASN A 123 -7.49 9.59 26.63
N GLU A 124 -8.46 8.94 27.27
CA GLU A 124 -8.47 7.48 27.37
C GLU A 124 -8.57 6.84 25.98
N GLY A 125 -7.99 5.65 25.85
CA GLY A 125 -7.96 4.90 24.59
C GLY A 125 -6.78 5.30 23.67
N PRO A 126 -7.02 5.58 22.37
CA PRO A 126 -5.96 5.67 21.35
C PRO A 126 -4.87 6.71 21.63
N GLN A 127 -5.21 7.86 22.24
CA GLN A 127 -4.20 8.86 22.59
C GLN A 127 -3.27 8.36 23.70
N THR A 128 -3.83 7.69 24.71
CA THR A 128 -3.04 7.06 25.78
C THR A 128 -2.18 5.93 25.24
N GLU A 129 -2.73 5.10 24.34
CA GLU A 129 -2.00 4.02 23.68
C GLU A 129 -0.83 4.53 22.84
N PHE A 130 -1.03 5.61 22.09
CA PHE A 130 0.03 6.23 21.31
C PHE A 130 1.18 6.72 22.18
N LEU A 131 0.86 7.40 23.29
CA LEU A 131 1.87 7.88 24.23
C LEU A 131 2.55 6.74 25.00
N ALA A 132 1.90 5.60 25.19
CA ALA A 132 2.43 4.42 25.87
C ALA A 132 3.17 3.45 24.92
N ALA A 133 3.05 3.63 23.60
CA ALA A 133 3.56 2.70 22.59
C ALA A 133 5.09 2.52 22.69
N GLY A 134 5.54 1.27 22.73
CA GLY A 134 6.95 0.89 22.81
C GLY A 134 7.61 0.60 21.46
N GLU A 135 6.84 0.56 20.39
CA GLU A 135 7.34 0.28 19.04
C GLU A 135 8.19 1.44 18.50
N THR A 136 9.13 1.10 17.62
CA THR A 136 10.08 2.07 17.07
C THR A 136 9.42 3.10 16.16
N ASP A 137 8.38 2.73 15.43
CA ASP A 137 7.74 3.55 14.39
C ASP A 137 6.22 3.38 14.46
N VAL A 138 5.50 4.39 14.99
CA VAL A 138 4.07 4.32 15.28
C VAL A 138 3.30 5.37 14.52
N LEU A 139 2.23 4.95 13.84
CA LEU A 139 1.23 5.82 13.21
C LEU A 139 0.00 5.95 14.12
N TYR A 140 -0.33 7.18 14.52
CA TYR A 140 -1.61 7.54 15.11
C TYR A 140 -2.45 8.23 14.04
N GLY A 141 -3.37 7.49 13.41
CA GLY A 141 -4.02 7.93 12.19
C GLY A 141 -5.52 7.60 12.15
N GLY A 142 -6.29 8.38 11.40
CA GLY A 142 -7.73 8.17 11.24
C GLY A 142 -8.52 9.47 11.21
N ALA A 143 -9.73 9.48 11.79
CA ALA A 143 -10.65 10.62 11.75
C ALA A 143 -10.04 11.91 12.30
N ALA A 144 -10.53 13.05 11.82
CA ALA A 144 -10.16 14.36 12.35
C ALA A 144 -10.68 14.54 13.78
N GLY A 145 -10.00 15.37 14.57
CA GLY A 145 -10.44 15.69 15.92
C GLY A 145 -9.99 14.72 17.02
N GLY A 146 -9.37 13.58 16.71
CA GLY A 146 -8.93 12.57 17.69
C GLY A 146 -7.72 12.95 18.58
N GLY A 147 -7.33 14.22 18.66
CA GLY A 147 -6.24 14.67 19.55
C GLY A 147 -4.81 14.38 19.07
N LYS A 148 -4.63 13.96 17.81
CA LYS A 148 -3.35 13.53 17.22
C LYS A 148 -2.21 14.56 17.36
N SER A 149 -2.42 15.78 16.90
CA SER A 149 -1.38 16.84 16.92
C SER A 149 -0.99 17.25 18.34
N TYR A 150 -1.92 17.12 19.32
CA TYR A 150 -1.59 17.36 20.71
C TYR A 150 -0.69 16.27 21.29
N ALA A 151 -1.00 14.99 20.99
CA ALA A 151 -0.14 13.87 21.35
C ALA A 151 1.27 14.00 20.76
N MET A 152 1.38 14.49 19.50
CA MET A 152 2.65 14.77 18.83
C MET A 152 3.50 15.82 19.56
N LEU A 153 2.88 16.81 20.22
CA LEU A 153 3.59 17.81 21.04
C LEU A 153 4.01 17.27 22.40
N VAL A 154 3.23 16.36 22.96
CA VAL A 154 3.49 15.84 24.31
C VAL A 154 4.52 14.71 24.33
N ASP A 155 4.48 13.81 23.36
CA ASP A 155 5.34 12.61 23.36
C ASP A 155 6.84 12.91 23.44
N PRO A 156 7.41 13.91 22.73
CA PRO A 156 8.83 14.24 22.83
C PRO A 156 9.23 14.82 24.19
N LEU A 157 8.30 15.23 25.05
CA LEU A 157 8.60 15.70 26.39
C LEU A 157 9.04 14.57 27.33
N ARG A 158 8.82 13.30 26.97
CA ARG A 158 9.19 12.11 27.75
C ARG A 158 10.64 12.15 28.25
N TYR A 159 11.55 12.60 27.40
CA TYR A 159 12.97 12.71 27.73
C TYR A 159 13.48 14.15 27.85
N ALA A 160 12.59 15.14 28.00
CA ALA A 160 12.98 16.55 28.11
C ALA A 160 13.81 16.86 29.39
N HIS A 161 13.83 15.96 30.35
CA HIS A 161 14.70 16.03 31.54
C HIS A 161 16.16 15.55 31.28
N ARG A 162 16.45 14.97 30.10
CA ARG A 162 17.76 14.42 29.73
C ARG A 162 18.53 15.35 28.81
N ALA A 163 19.75 15.71 29.14
CA ALA A 163 20.58 16.64 28.36
C ALA A 163 20.89 16.15 26.92
N ALA A 164 20.97 14.85 26.70
CA ALA A 164 21.25 14.26 25.41
C ALA A 164 20.01 14.19 24.50
N HIS A 165 18.81 14.48 25.02
CA HIS A 165 17.59 14.41 24.22
C HIS A 165 17.55 15.47 23.13
N ARG A 166 17.31 15.01 21.90
CA ARG A 166 17.13 15.83 20.70
C ARG A 166 15.91 15.32 19.97
N ALA A 167 14.85 16.11 19.92
CA ALA A 167 13.61 15.78 19.21
C ALA A 167 13.43 16.69 18.00
N LEU A 168 12.82 16.16 16.96
CA LEU A 168 12.47 16.86 15.72
C LEU A 168 11.00 16.64 15.40
N ILE A 169 10.21 17.72 15.39
CA ILE A 169 8.79 17.71 14.94
C ILE A 169 8.74 18.30 13.54
N ILE A 170 8.12 17.59 12.61
CA ILE A 170 8.08 17.98 11.20
C ILE A 170 6.64 18.08 10.70
N ARG A 171 6.40 19.07 9.83
CA ARG A 171 5.24 19.17 8.93
C ARG A 171 5.67 19.44 7.49
N ARG A 172 4.70 19.44 6.57
CA ARG A 172 4.96 19.71 5.15
C ARG A 172 5.49 21.13 4.91
N SER A 173 4.93 22.12 5.58
CA SER A 173 5.26 23.52 5.33
C SER A 173 5.36 24.35 6.61
N MET A 174 6.06 25.49 6.51
CA MET A 174 6.19 26.41 7.63
C MET A 174 4.84 27.00 8.11
N PRO A 175 3.89 27.36 7.24
CA PRO A 175 2.56 27.80 7.71
C PRO A 175 1.84 26.76 8.56
N GLU A 176 1.95 25.48 8.21
CA GLU A 176 1.33 24.39 8.98
C GLU A 176 1.96 24.20 10.36
N LEU A 177 3.25 24.48 10.51
CA LEU A 177 3.94 24.40 11.81
C LEU A 177 3.49 25.44 12.83
N ARG A 178 2.94 26.58 12.39
CA ARG A 178 2.59 27.70 13.29
C ARG A 178 1.68 27.26 14.42
N GLU A 179 0.63 26.51 14.10
CA GLU A 179 -0.31 26.02 15.09
C GLU A 179 0.36 25.16 16.15
N LEU A 180 1.25 24.25 15.73
CA LEU A 180 2.01 23.40 16.65
C LEU A 180 2.95 24.22 17.54
N ILE A 181 3.66 25.21 16.95
CA ILE A 181 4.53 26.10 17.69
C ILE A 181 3.75 26.90 18.72
N ASP A 182 2.60 27.47 18.35
CA ASP A 182 1.78 28.27 19.24
C ASP A 182 1.22 27.43 20.40
N LYS A 183 0.72 26.22 20.13
CA LYS A 183 0.31 25.26 21.16
C LYS A 183 1.48 24.85 22.07
N SER A 184 2.69 24.69 21.52
CA SER A 184 3.88 24.39 22.32
C SER A 184 4.25 25.53 23.26
N ARG A 185 4.02 26.80 22.87
CA ARG A 185 4.24 27.98 23.71
C ARG A 185 3.30 28.05 24.91
N GLU A 186 2.10 27.51 24.76
CA GLU A 186 1.14 27.40 25.86
C GLU A 186 1.48 26.25 26.81
N LEU A 187 1.96 25.13 26.29
CA LEU A 187 2.16 23.89 27.02
C LEU A 187 3.54 23.77 27.69
N TYR A 188 4.62 23.99 26.91
CA TYR A 188 5.99 23.65 27.38
C TYR A 188 6.46 24.46 28.58
N PRO A 189 6.22 25.81 28.65
CA PRO A 189 6.61 26.60 29.83
C PRO A 189 5.89 26.19 31.12
N LYS A 190 4.67 25.65 31.00
CA LYS A 190 3.92 25.13 32.16
C LYS A 190 4.51 23.79 32.62
N ALA A 191 4.85 22.91 31.68
CA ALA A 191 5.39 21.59 31.98
C ALA A 191 6.86 21.65 32.43
N PHE A 192 7.66 22.56 31.87
CA PHE A 192 9.08 22.73 32.15
C PHE A 192 9.41 24.21 32.37
N PRO A 193 9.19 24.73 33.59
CA PRO A 193 9.52 26.12 33.90
C PRO A 193 10.98 26.44 33.57
N GLY A 194 11.22 27.56 32.91
CA GLY A 194 12.56 27.96 32.47
C GLY A 194 12.97 27.47 31.07
N CYS A 195 12.16 26.67 30.36
CA CYS A 195 12.42 26.40 28.95
C CYS A 195 12.25 27.67 28.12
N LYS A 196 13.02 27.79 27.00
CA LYS A 196 13.05 28.99 26.15
C LYS A 196 12.92 28.60 24.68
N TYR A 197 11.99 29.24 23.99
CA TYR A 197 11.86 29.11 22.54
C TYR A 197 12.76 30.09 21.79
N ARG A 198 13.49 29.61 20.81
CA ARG A 198 14.33 30.41 19.91
C ARG A 198 13.66 30.54 18.56
N GLU A 199 13.19 31.74 18.24
CA GLU A 199 12.39 32.02 17.03
C GLU A 199 13.15 31.73 15.72
N VAL A 200 14.43 32.10 15.65
CA VAL A 200 15.24 31.93 14.44
C VAL A 200 15.52 30.45 14.17
N GLU A 201 15.87 29.72 15.22
CA GLU A 201 16.23 28.31 15.16
C GLU A 201 15.00 27.40 15.19
N LYS A 202 13.81 27.96 15.49
CA LYS A 202 12.55 27.23 15.69
C LYS A 202 12.71 26.07 16.68
N MET A 203 13.34 26.33 17.81
CA MET A 203 13.79 25.30 18.74
C MET A 203 13.52 25.67 20.19
N TRP A 204 12.98 24.74 20.94
CA TRP A 204 12.91 24.80 22.39
C TRP A 204 14.22 24.32 23.02
N ASN A 205 14.74 25.09 23.98
CA ASN A 205 15.83 24.69 24.84
C ASN A 205 15.31 24.53 26.26
N PHE A 206 15.50 23.34 26.82
CA PHE A 206 15.07 22.99 28.18
C PHE A 206 16.19 23.23 29.17
N PRO A 207 15.89 23.45 30.46
CA PRO A 207 16.90 23.63 31.52
C PRO A 207 17.86 22.46 31.64
N SER A 208 17.44 21.24 31.34
CA SER A 208 18.24 20.02 31.30
C SER A 208 19.33 20.04 30.20
N GLY A 209 19.20 20.91 29.19
CA GLY A 209 19.98 20.87 27.96
C GLY A 209 19.30 20.12 26.78
N ALA A 210 18.15 19.48 27.01
CA ALA A 210 17.34 18.88 25.96
C ALA A 210 16.88 19.94 24.94
N LYS A 211 16.61 19.50 23.71
CA LYS A 211 16.15 20.37 22.63
C LYS A 211 15.03 19.71 21.84
N ILE A 212 14.00 20.52 21.49
CA ILE A 212 12.94 20.11 20.56
C ILE A 212 12.90 21.12 19.41
N GLU A 213 13.21 20.66 18.22
CA GLU A 213 13.28 21.44 16.99
C GLU A 213 12.00 21.27 16.17
N PHE A 214 11.53 22.35 15.53
CA PHE A 214 10.44 22.33 14.56
C PHE A 214 11.01 22.52 13.16
N GLY A 215 10.74 21.56 12.28
CA GLY A 215 11.21 21.53 10.91
C GLY A 215 10.09 21.31 9.87
N PHE A 216 10.41 21.50 8.61
CA PHE A 216 9.46 21.24 7.53
C PHE A 216 10.15 20.65 6.31
N LEU A 217 9.37 19.87 5.51
CA LEU A 217 9.81 19.23 4.28
C LEU A 217 8.82 19.52 3.15
N GLU A 218 9.08 20.49 2.32
CA GLU A 218 8.25 20.81 1.15
C GLU A 218 8.51 19.83 -0.01
N ARG A 219 9.74 19.34 -0.11
CA ARG A 219 10.22 18.39 -1.11
C ARG A 219 11.06 17.30 -0.46
N ASP A 220 11.13 16.14 -1.09
CA ASP A 220 11.97 15.04 -0.59
C ASP A 220 13.44 15.44 -0.41
N ALA A 221 13.98 16.30 -1.30
CA ALA A 221 15.35 16.80 -1.18
C ALA A 221 15.61 17.65 0.08
N ASP A 222 14.58 18.21 0.70
CA ASP A 222 14.72 19.02 1.91
C ASP A 222 15.20 18.19 3.11
N VAL A 223 15.03 16.88 3.07
CA VAL A 223 15.49 15.96 4.11
C VAL A 223 17.01 16.02 4.31
N TYR A 224 17.77 16.40 3.29
CA TYR A 224 19.22 16.53 3.38
C TYR A 224 19.69 17.67 4.31
N ARG A 225 18.81 18.62 4.68
CA ARG A 225 19.11 19.64 5.73
C ARG A 225 19.44 19.00 7.08
N TYR A 226 18.92 17.78 7.34
CA TYR A 226 19.15 17.01 8.56
C TYR A 226 20.35 16.08 8.44
N GLN A 227 21.13 16.17 7.36
CA GLN A 227 22.36 15.40 7.19
C GLN A 227 23.37 15.75 8.30
N GLY A 228 23.97 14.74 8.90
CA GLY A 228 24.91 14.92 10.01
C GLY A 228 24.26 15.11 11.38
N GLN A 229 22.96 15.37 11.46
CA GLN A 229 22.22 15.48 12.72
C GLN A 229 21.98 14.11 13.36
N ALA A 230 21.68 14.12 14.65
CA ALA A 230 21.30 12.95 15.44
C ALA A 230 20.12 13.31 16.33
N TYR A 231 19.08 12.52 16.26
CA TYR A 231 17.86 12.70 17.04
C TYR A 231 17.55 11.44 17.83
N SER A 232 17.05 11.62 19.03
CA SER A 232 16.52 10.53 19.85
C SER A 232 15.00 10.36 19.67
N TRP A 233 14.35 11.33 19.05
CA TRP A 233 12.94 11.28 18.71
C TRP A 233 12.68 12.08 17.43
N ILE A 234 11.89 11.52 16.52
CA ILE A 234 11.47 12.20 15.29
C ILE A 234 9.97 12.01 15.13
N GLY A 235 9.22 13.11 14.98
CA GLY A 235 7.80 13.10 14.74
C GLY A 235 7.43 13.81 13.44
N PHE A 236 6.54 13.21 12.65
CA PHE A 236 5.95 13.84 11.48
C PHE A 236 4.43 13.95 11.65
N ASP A 237 3.95 15.17 11.79
CA ASP A 237 2.51 15.43 11.86
C ASP A 237 1.95 15.62 10.44
N GLU A 238 0.86 14.92 10.12
CA GLU A 238 0.24 14.81 8.79
C GLU A 238 1.20 14.17 7.75
N ILE A 239 1.72 12.98 8.06
CA ILE A 239 2.72 12.29 7.21
C ILE A 239 2.22 11.94 5.80
N THR A 240 0.90 11.84 5.60
CA THR A 240 0.28 11.67 4.28
C THR A 240 0.52 12.83 3.31
N HIS A 241 1.03 13.95 3.79
CA HIS A 241 1.47 15.05 2.94
C HIS A 241 2.82 14.77 2.24
N LEU A 242 3.61 13.81 2.68
CA LEU A 242 4.82 13.37 1.98
C LEU A 242 4.47 12.47 0.79
N PRO A 243 4.91 12.81 -0.44
CA PRO A 243 4.58 12.00 -1.62
C PRO A 243 5.13 10.58 -1.58
N THR A 244 6.31 10.40 -1.00
CA THR A 244 7.01 9.11 -0.94
C THR A 244 7.52 8.82 0.47
N GLU A 245 7.79 7.56 0.77
CA GLU A 245 8.40 7.16 2.04
C GLU A 245 9.91 7.47 2.14
N PHE A 246 10.54 7.98 1.08
CA PHE A 246 11.97 8.23 1.02
C PHE A 246 12.46 9.13 2.16
N SER A 247 11.81 10.28 2.35
CA SER A 247 12.19 11.25 3.40
C SER A 247 12.05 10.65 4.80
N TRP A 248 11.00 9.84 5.03
CA TRP A 248 10.77 9.18 6.31
C TRP A 248 11.85 8.13 6.61
N ASN A 249 12.17 7.29 5.63
CA ASN A 249 13.24 6.30 5.73
C ASN A 249 14.62 6.96 5.91
N TYR A 250 14.88 8.09 5.24
CA TYR A 250 16.12 8.85 5.44
C TYR A 250 16.23 9.38 6.88
N LEU A 251 15.15 9.94 7.43
CA LEU A 251 15.11 10.42 8.81
C LEU A 251 15.29 9.29 9.83
N ALA A 252 14.79 8.10 9.57
CA ALA A 252 15.03 6.93 10.41
C ALA A 252 16.52 6.65 10.58
N SER A 253 17.35 6.90 9.56
CA SER A 253 18.82 6.78 9.66
C SER A 253 19.47 7.83 10.57
N ARG A 254 18.74 8.83 11.02
CA ARG A 254 19.19 9.87 11.95
C ARG A 254 18.84 9.55 13.40
N LEU A 255 18.05 8.50 13.65
CA LEU A 255 17.71 8.04 15.00
C LEU A 255 18.93 7.44 15.70
N ARG A 256 19.49 8.18 16.62
CA ARG A 256 20.62 7.74 17.45
C ARG A 256 20.81 8.67 18.64
N THR A 257 21.33 8.12 19.72
CA THR A 257 21.69 8.87 20.93
C THR A 257 22.94 8.27 21.55
N THR A 258 23.62 9.05 22.36
CA THR A 258 24.74 8.59 23.18
C THR A 258 24.34 8.24 24.62
N ASP A 259 23.09 8.53 24.98
CA ASP A 259 22.52 8.22 26.29
C ASP A 259 21.82 6.86 26.24
N SER A 260 22.32 5.89 26.98
CA SER A 260 21.79 4.51 27.00
C SER A 260 20.41 4.38 27.63
N GLU A 261 19.96 5.39 28.37
CA GLU A 261 18.64 5.41 29.00
C GLU A 261 17.57 6.05 28.09
N ILE A 262 17.95 6.50 26.90
CA ILE A 262 17.04 6.99 25.88
C ILE A 262 16.96 5.96 24.76
N THR A 263 15.79 5.38 24.56
CA THR A 263 15.50 4.55 23.38
C THR A 263 15.05 5.45 22.24
N PRO A 264 15.77 5.54 21.11
CA PRO A 264 15.35 6.35 19.97
C PRO A 264 14.13 5.74 19.27
N TYR A 265 13.16 6.59 18.88
CA TYR A 265 11.95 6.14 18.20
C TYR A 265 11.29 7.23 17.35
N MET A 266 10.38 6.83 16.49
CA MET A 266 9.65 7.67 15.57
C MET A 266 8.15 7.65 15.85
N ARG A 267 7.49 8.76 15.55
CA ARG A 267 6.05 8.93 15.68
C ARG A 267 5.50 9.66 14.47
N CYS A 268 4.38 9.22 13.95
CA CYS A 268 3.70 9.99 12.92
C CYS A 268 2.20 10.03 13.15
N THR A 269 1.59 11.09 12.64
CA THR A 269 0.14 11.24 12.65
C THR A 269 -0.35 11.46 11.23
N ALA A 270 -1.60 11.09 10.96
CA ALA A 270 -2.24 11.39 9.69
C ALA A 270 -3.76 11.33 9.76
N ASN A 271 -4.39 12.07 8.86
CA ASN A 271 -5.73 11.77 8.40
C ASN A 271 -5.63 10.95 7.10
N PRO A 272 -6.64 10.10 6.79
CA PRO A 272 -6.75 9.49 5.48
C PRO A 272 -6.81 10.53 4.36
N GLY A 273 -6.26 10.21 3.21
CA GLY A 273 -6.14 11.14 2.08
C GLY A 273 -4.76 11.79 1.96
N GLY A 274 -4.61 12.66 0.97
CA GLY A 274 -3.33 13.28 0.64
C GLY A 274 -2.46 12.43 -0.28
N VAL A 275 -1.42 13.06 -0.83
CA VAL A 275 -0.57 12.47 -1.89
C VAL A 275 0.21 11.22 -1.44
N GLY A 276 0.46 11.08 -0.14
CA GLY A 276 1.20 9.97 0.45
C GLY A 276 0.33 8.90 1.09
N ALA A 277 -0.99 9.01 1.05
CA ALA A 277 -1.90 8.09 1.73
C ALA A 277 -1.63 6.62 1.37
N HIS A 278 -1.29 6.36 0.11
CA HIS A 278 -1.02 5.00 -0.38
C HIS A 278 0.19 4.35 0.32
N TRP A 279 1.35 5.03 0.37
CA TRP A 279 2.55 4.45 1.00
C TRP A 279 2.38 4.34 2.52
N VAL A 280 1.68 5.30 3.15
CA VAL A 280 1.36 5.26 4.58
C VAL A 280 0.47 4.06 4.90
N LYS A 281 -0.59 3.84 4.10
CA LYS A 281 -1.47 2.69 4.22
C LYS A 281 -0.70 1.38 4.09
N LYS A 282 0.11 1.23 3.05
CA LYS A 282 0.95 0.06 2.79
C LYS A 282 1.95 -0.21 3.91
N ARG A 283 2.49 0.83 4.54
CA ARG A 283 3.52 0.72 5.58
C ARG A 283 2.95 0.32 6.93
N TYR A 284 1.76 0.84 7.33
CA TYR A 284 1.26 0.72 8.69
C TYR A 284 -0.08 -0.01 8.81
N ILE A 285 -0.95 0.06 7.80
CA ILE A 285 -2.34 -0.39 7.90
C ILE A 285 -2.54 -1.76 7.26
N ASP A 286 -2.12 -1.93 6.01
CA ASP A 286 -2.29 -3.19 5.28
C ASP A 286 -1.55 -4.39 5.89
N PRO A 287 -0.39 -4.24 6.55
CA PRO A 287 0.36 -5.38 7.06
C PRO A 287 -0.31 -6.11 8.22
N CYS A 288 -1.08 -5.41 9.05
CA CYS A 288 -1.63 -5.98 10.28
C CYS A 288 -2.94 -5.30 10.70
N VAL A 289 -3.76 -5.99 11.48
CA VAL A 289 -4.94 -5.37 12.12
C VAL A 289 -4.53 -4.23 13.04
N PRO A 290 -5.35 -3.18 13.17
CA PRO A 290 -5.08 -2.06 14.08
C PRO A 290 -4.72 -2.52 15.49
N ASP A 291 -3.95 -1.70 16.20
CA ASP A 291 -3.47 -1.90 17.57
C ASP A 291 -2.57 -3.12 17.79
N THR A 292 -2.12 -3.73 16.70
CA THR A 292 -1.20 -4.88 16.75
C THR A 292 0.21 -4.45 16.32
N SER A 293 1.20 -4.80 17.13
CA SER A 293 2.62 -4.61 16.80
C SER A 293 3.08 -5.64 15.76
N PHE A 294 3.83 -5.20 14.77
CA PHE A 294 4.45 -6.05 13.75
C PHE A 294 5.85 -5.56 13.39
N GLU A 295 6.65 -6.44 12.82
CA GLU A 295 8.00 -6.11 12.33
C GLU A 295 7.96 -5.86 10.83
N GLY A 296 8.47 -4.72 10.40
CA GLY A 296 8.62 -4.38 8.99
C GLY A 296 9.78 -5.12 8.32
N ALA A 297 9.86 -5.06 6.99
CA ALA A 297 10.95 -5.67 6.22
C ALA A 297 12.35 -5.10 6.56
N ASP A 298 12.41 -3.93 7.16
CA ASP A 298 13.61 -3.23 7.63
C ASP A 298 13.98 -3.59 9.09
N GLY A 299 13.27 -4.53 9.72
CA GLY A 299 13.49 -4.96 11.10
C GLY A 299 12.97 -3.99 12.17
N LEU A 300 12.29 -2.89 11.79
CA LEU A 300 11.72 -1.96 12.74
C LEU A 300 10.33 -2.42 13.18
N THR A 301 10.06 -2.33 14.48
CA THR A 301 8.73 -2.61 15.02
C THR A 301 7.80 -1.45 14.74
N ARG A 302 6.59 -1.76 14.28
CA ARG A 302 5.55 -0.80 13.89
C ARG A 302 4.22 -1.11 14.53
N LYS A 303 3.43 -0.04 14.67
CA LYS A 303 2.03 -0.14 15.12
C LYS A 303 1.20 0.95 14.44
N PHE A 304 -0.02 0.61 14.07
CA PHE A 304 -1.06 1.54 13.67
C PHE A 304 -2.10 1.65 14.78
N ILE A 305 -2.34 2.86 15.26
CA ILE A 305 -3.35 3.18 16.27
C ILE A 305 -4.42 4.02 15.59
N PRO A 306 -5.66 3.52 15.43
CA PRO A 306 -6.75 4.25 14.77
C PRO A 306 -7.28 5.36 15.67
N ALA A 307 -7.43 6.57 15.11
CA ALA A 307 -8.07 7.73 15.76
C ALA A 307 -9.50 7.89 15.29
N ARG A 308 -10.41 8.12 16.22
CA ARG A 308 -11.83 8.46 15.96
C ARG A 308 -12.17 9.78 16.61
N LEU A 309 -13.27 10.41 16.16
CA LEU A 309 -13.75 11.64 16.76
C LEU A 309 -14.23 11.41 18.20
N GLU A 310 -14.88 10.27 18.45
CA GLU A 310 -15.41 9.88 19.76
C GLU A 310 -14.31 9.72 20.83
N ASP A 311 -13.05 9.49 20.41
CA ASP A 311 -11.91 9.36 21.31
C ASP A 311 -11.50 10.71 21.95
N ASN A 312 -12.11 11.81 21.51
CA ASN A 312 -11.85 13.14 22.03
C ASN A 312 -13.12 13.72 22.68
N PRO A 313 -13.27 13.59 24.00
CA PRO A 313 -14.48 14.05 24.71
C PRO A 313 -14.76 15.54 24.50
N TYR A 314 -13.72 16.38 24.37
CA TYR A 314 -13.87 17.82 24.19
C TYR A 314 -14.57 18.23 22.89
N LEU A 315 -14.47 17.39 21.84
CA LEU A 315 -15.13 17.64 20.55
C LEU A 315 -16.39 16.78 20.37
N ALA A 316 -16.43 15.60 20.99
CA ALA A 316 -17.57 14.70 20.91
C ALA A 316 -18.80 15.23 21.67
N GLU A 317 -18.62 15.83 22.84
CA GLU A 317 -19.70 16.33 23.67
C GLU A 317 -20.48 17.49 23.03
N ASP A 318 -19.80 18.39 22.29
CA ASP A 318 -20.45 19.56 21.66
C ASP A 318 -21.26 19.17 20.41
N GLY A 319 -20.92 18.09 19.71
CA GLY A 319 -21.59 17.60 18.49
C GLY A 319 -21.53 18.55 17.28
N ARG A 320 -21.15 19.82 17.45
CA ARG A 320 -21.03 20.80 16.36
C ARG A 320 -19.94 20.45 15.36
N TYR A 321 -18.81 19.96 15.86
CA TYR A 321 -17.70 19.58 14.99
C TYR A 321 -18.08 18.36 14.11
N GLU A 322 -18.77 17.40 14.66
CA GLU A 322 -19.31 16.26 13.92
C GLU A 322 -20.29 16.71 12.82
N GLN A 323 -21.18 17.66 13.13
CA GLN A 323 -22.11 18.22 12.14
C GLN A 323 -21.38 18.93 11.00
N MET A 324 -20.29 19.68 11.30
CA MET A 324 -19.46 20.30 10.28
C MET A 324 -18.80 19.24 9.37
N LEU A 325 -18.29 18.15 9.94
CA LEU A 325 -17.71 17.06 9.15
C LEU A 325 -18.76 16.33 8.30
N LYS A 326 -20.00 16.16 8.81
CA LYS A 326 -21.12 15.58 8.06
C LYS A 326 -21.54 16.43 6.86
N ALA A 327 -21.35 17.75 6.92
CA ALA A 327 -21.67 18.66 5.82
C ALA A 327 -20.63 18.64 4.69
N LEU A 328 -19.48 18.00 4.87
CA LEU A 328 -18.44 17.87 3.85
C LEU A 328 -18.90 16.97 2.68
N PRO A 329 -18.31 17.12 1.49
CA PRO A 329 -18.48 16.19 0.38
C PRO A 329 -18.25 14.74 0.82
N ALA A 330 -18.92 13.79 0.17
CA ALA A 330 -18.95 12.38 0.59
C ALA A 330 -17.54 11.78 0.79
N THR A 331 -16.60 12.09 -0.11
CA THR A 331 -15.20 11.64 -0.04
C THR A 331 -14.51 12.17 1.22
N GLN A 332 -14.54 13.50 1.43
CA GLN A 332 -13.94 14.15 2.61
C GLN A 332 -14.58 13.68 3.92
N ARG A 333 -15.90 13.48 3.91
CA ARG A 333 -16.62 12.95 5.06
C ARG A 333 -16.13 11.54 5.42
N LYS A 334 -16.00 10.64 4.45
CA LYS A 334 -15.45 9.29 4.68
C LYS A 334 -14.03 9.33 5.25
N GLN A 335 -13.19 10.25 4.75
CA GLN A 335 -11.82 10.41 5.24
C GLN A 335 -11.76 11.00 6.64
N LEU A 336 -12.41 12.16 6.85
CA LEU A 336 -12.22 12.98 8.04
C LEU A 336 -13.14 12.60 9.20
N LEU A 337 -14.37 12.11 8.91
CA LEU A 337 -15.29 11.66 9.94
C LEU A 337 -15.15 10.15 10.22
N GLU A 338 -15.11 9.32 9.16
CA GLU A 338 -15.10 7.88 9.31
C GLU A 338 -13.68 7.31 9.44
N GLY A 339 -12.64 8.12 9.14
CA GLY A 339 -11.25 7.66 9.17
C GLY A 339 -10.92 6.61 8.11
N ASN A 340 -11.66 6.60 7.00
CA ASN A 340 -11.54 5.58 5.96
C ASN A 340 -10.31 5.80 5.07
N TRP A 341 -9.40 4.85 5.05
CA TRP A 341 -8.14 4.87 4.30
C TRP A 341 -8.27 4.38 2.85
N ASP A 342 -9.42 3.86 2.46
CA ASP A 342 -9.67 3.36 1.10
C ASP A 342 -10.19 4.45 0.16
N VAL A 343 -10.37 5.67 0.65
CA VAL A 343 -10.92 6.80 -0.10
C VAL A 343 -9.84 7.87 -0.29
N ASN A 344 -9.48 8.17 -1.53
CA ASN A 344 -8.50 9.20 -1.87
C ASN A 344 -9.19 10.49 -2.38
N GLU A 345 -8.97 11.61 -1.69
CA GLU A 345 -9.35 12.93 -2.16
C GLU A 345 -8.30 13.46 -3.15
N GLY A 346 -8.77 14.05 -4.24
CA GLY A 346 -7.90 14.61 -5.29
C GLY A 346 -7.38 13.56 -6.27
N ALA A 347 -7.77 12.29 -6.13
CA ALA A 347 -7.57 11.30 -7.18
C ALA A 347 -8.39 11.70 -8.42
N ALA A 348 -7.79 11.53 -9.59
CA ALA A 348 -8.45 11.85 -10.85
C ALA A 348 -9.65 10.93 -11.14
N PHE A 349 -9.65 9.73 -10.56
CA PHE A 349 -10.63 8.67 -10.80
C PHE A 349 -11.33 8.25 -9.52
N THR A 350 -12.23 9.11 -9.02
CA THR A 350 -12.97 8.87 -7.77
C THR A 350 -13.97 7.72 -7.86
N GLU A 351 -14.36 7.33 -9.07
CA GLU A 351 -15.25 6.19 -9.35
C GLU A 351 -14.54 4.84 -9.19
N PHE A 352 -13.20 4.82 -9.25
CA PHE A 352 -12.44 3.59 -9.10
C PHE A 352 -12.46 3.10 -7.65
N THR A 353 -13.04 1.92 -7.43
CA THR A 353 -13.07 1.25 -6.13
C THR A 353 -12.48 -0.15 -6.25
N LEU A 354 -11.85 -0.64 -5.19
CA LEU A 354 -11.30 -2.00 -5.19
C LEU A 354 -12.39 -3.07 -5.26
N GLU A 355 -13.52 -2.81 -4.61
CA GLU A 355 -14.63 -3.76 -4.51
C GLU A 355 -15.29 -4.04 -5.87
N GLU A 356 -15.44 -3.03 -6.71
CA GLU A 356 -16.15 -3.13 -8.00
C GLU A 356 -15.21 -3.44 -9.16
N HIS A 357 -13.99 -2.90 -9.13
CA HIS A 357 -13.07 -2.91 -10.27
C HIS A 357 -11.96 -3.94 -10.17
N VAL A 358 -11.63 -4.43 -8.97
CA VAL A 358 -10.53 -5.40 -8.78
C VAL A 358 -11.09 -6.79 -8.52
N ILE A 359 -10.70 -7.72 -9.38
CA ILE A 359 -11.21 -9.09 -9.34
C ILE A 359 -10.06 -10.12 -9.20
N PRO A 360 -10.33 -11.30 -8.64
CA PRO A 360 -9.38 -12.39 -8.65
C PRO A 360 -9.05 -12.85 -10.08
N PRO A 361 -7.80 -13.26 -10.36
CA PRO A 361 -7.44 -13.79 -11.67
C PRO A 361 -8.21 -15.07 -12.01
N PHE A 362 -8.63 -15.16 -13.25
CA PHE A 362 -9.19 -16.37 -13.84
C PHE A 362 -8.53 -16.66 -15.20
N GLU A 363 -8.70 -17.84 -15.73
CA GLU A 363 -8.15 -18.22 -17.02
C GLU A 363 -8.95 -17.53 -18.15
N ILE A 364 -8.28 -16.62 -18.91
CA ILE A 364 -8.90 -15.90 -20.01
C ILE A 364 -9.19 -16.87 -21.17
N PRO A 365 -10.46 -17.00 -21.61
CA PRO A 365 -10.81 -17.90 -22.71
C PRO A 365 -10.01 -17.59 -23.99
N ILE A 366 -9.65 -18.64 -24.72
CA ILE A 366 -8.77 -18.52 -25.89
C ILE A 366 -9.39 -17.64 -26.99
N HIS A 367 -10.71 -17.66 -27.12
CA HIS A 367 -11.44 -16.92 -28.17
C HIS A 367 -11.63 -15.43 -27.84
N TRP A 368 -11.26 -14.98 -26.63
CA TRP A 368 -11.37 -13.58 -26.28
C TRP A 368 -10.28 -12.76 -27.00
N GLU A 369 -10.71 -11.64 -27.57
CA GLU A 369 -9.77 -10.68 -28.15
C GLU A 369 -8.84 -10.12 -27.07
N ARG A 370 -7.53 -10.05 -27.37
CA ARG A 370 -6.51 -9.53 -26.47
C ARG A 370 -5.80 -8.36 -27.09
N LEU A 371 -5.52 -7.34 -26.27
CA LEU A 371 -4.87 -6.10 -26.66
C LEU A 371 -3.79 -5.75 -25.64
N LYS A 372 -2.80 -4.93 -26.05
CA LYS A 372 -1.84 -4.35 -25.12
C LYS A 372 -1.61 -2.88 -25.37
N GLY A 373 -1.32 -2.13 -24.29
CA GLY A 373 -0.87 -0.74 -24.34
C GLY A 373 0.49 -0.62 -23.67
N ILE A 374 1.38 0.17 -24.26
CA ILE A 374 2.77 0.31 -23.80
C ILE A 374 3.11 1.78 -23.64
N ASP A 375 3.52 2.17 -22.45
CA ASP A 375 4.23 3.42 -22.16
C ASP A 375 5.71 3.11 -21.95
N TYR A 376 6.59 3.77 -22.71
CA TYR A 376 8.02 3.51 -22.67
C TYR A 376 8.78 4.61 -21.95
N GLY A 377 9.50 4.25 -20.89
CA GLY A 377 10.47 5.09 -20.20
C GLY A 377 11.78 4.33 -19.94
N TYR A 378 12.92 4.95 -20.14
CA TYR A 378 14.22 4.42 -19.74
C TYR A 378 14.64 4.93 -18.36
N ALA A 379 14.60 6.23 -18.19
CA ALA A 379 14.91 6.89 -16.90
C ALA A 379 13.74 6.83 -15.91
N SER A 380 12.53 6.64 -16.41
CA SER A 380 11.32 6.31 -15.67
C SER A 380 10.93 4.84 -15.91
N GLU A 381 9.85 4.41 -15.35
CA GLU A 381 9.32 3.08 -15.54
C GLU A 381 8.76 2.90 -16.96
N SER A 382 9.01 1.74 -17.56
CA SER A 382 8.25 1.26 -18.71
C SER A 382 7.06 0.46 -18.21
N ALA A 383 5.87 0.72 -18.72
CA ALA A 383 4.65 0.01 -18.41
C ALA A 383 4.08 -0.68 -19.66
N CYS A 384 3.69 -1.95 -19.54
CA CYS A 384 2.91 -2.66 -20.51
C CYS A 384 1.68 -3.28 -19.84
N ILE A 385 0.50 -2.97 -20.35
CA ILE A 385 -0.77 -3.45 -19.81
C ILE A 385 -1.44 -4.33 -20.85
N TRP A 386 -1.82 -5.55 -20.48
CA TRP A 386 -2.58 -6.48 -21.31
C TRP A 386 -4.02 -6.54 -20.88
N ALA A 387 -4.91 -6.49 -21.85
CA ALA A 387 -6.34 -6.57 -21.67
C ALA A 387 -6.97 -7.64 -22.53
N ALA A 388 -8.04 -8.25 -22.03
CA ALA A 388 -8.93 -9.12 -22.77
C ALA A 388 -10.34 -8.49 -22.81
N ILE A 389 -11.10 -8.75 -23.86
CA ILE A 389 -12.46 -8.25 -24.02
C ILE A 389 -13.42 -9.40 -23.79
N ASP A 390 -14.29 -9.25 -22.80
CA ASP A 390 -15.41 -10.15 -22.58
C ASP A 390 -16.44 -9.93 -23.72
N PRO A 391 -16.69 -10.91 -24.60
CA PRO A 391 -17.58 -10.72 -25.72
C PRO A 391 -19.06 -10.62 -25.33
N SER A 392 -19.41 -10.98 -24.09
CA SER A 392 -20.80 -10.96 -23.63
C SER A 392 -21.34 -9.55 -23.38
N ASP A 393 -20.48 -8.65 -22.87
CA ASP A 393 -20.86 -7.29 -22.46
C ASP A 393 -19.82 -6.23 -22.86
N SER A 394 -18.77 -6.62 -23.57
CA SER A 394 -17.64 -5.78 -23.97
C SER A 394 -16.82 -5.22 -22.81
N THR A 395 -16.90 -5.81 -21.63
CA THR A 395 -16.08 -5.44 -20.49
C THR A 395 -14.60 -5.68 -20.80
N LEU A 396 -13.77 -4.70 -20.50
CA LEU A 396 -12.32 -4.76 -20.63
C LEU A 396 -11.72 -5.32 -19.34
N ILE A 397 -11.02 -6.44 -19.43
CA ILE A 397 -10.40 -7.11 -18.30
C ILE A 397 -8.90 -7.00 -18.42
N ILE A 398 -8.28 -6.22 -17.54
CA ILE A 398 -6.83 -6.13 -17.44
C ILE A 398 -6.34 -7.37 -16.69
N TYR A 399 -5.58 -8.24 -17.36
CA TYR A 399 -5.20 -9.52 -16.82
C TYR A 399 -3.71 -9.67 -16.51
N ARG A 400 -2.88 -8.70 -16.97
CA ARG A 400 -1.42 -8.73 -16.78
C ARG A 400 -0.83 -7.33 -16.88
N GLU A 401 0.20 -7.05 -16.08
CA GLU A 401 1.03 -5.85 -16.20
C GLU A 401 2.52 -6.19 -16.19
N LEU A 402 3.32 -5.41 -16.92
CA LEU A 402 4.76 -5.25 -16.79
C LEU A 402 5.01 -3.82 -16.34
N TYR A 403 5.78 -3.64 -15.26
CA TYR A 403 6.11 -2.33 -14.74
C TYR A 403 7.56 -2.34 -14.25
N ARG A 404 8.47 -1.73 -15.00
CA ARG A 404 9.90 -1.82 -14.71
C ARG A 404 10.71 -0.67 -15.28
N LYS A 405 11.71 -0.20 -14.51
CA LYS A 405 12.64 0.86 -14.87
C LYS A 405 13.92 0.33 -15.52
N GLY A 406 14.54 1.15 -16.37
CA GLY A 406 15.87 0.90 -16.92
C GLY A 406 15.90 -0.13 -18.05
N LEU A 407 14.76 -0.39 -18.72
CA LEU A 407 14.68 -1.29 -19.85
C LEU A 407 15.06 -0.58 -21.14
N THR A 408 16.02 -1.14 -21.89
CA THR A 408 16.21 -0.76 -23.30
C THR A 408 15.02 -1.25 -24.15
N GLY A 409 14.81 -0.68 -25.34
CA GLY A 409 13.78 -1.19 -26.24
C GLY A 409 13.92 -2.69 -26.55
N GLN A 410 15.15 -3.20 -26.56
CA GLN A 410 15.44 -4.62 -26.79
C GLN A 410 15.03 -5.46 -25.59
N ASP A 411 15.38 -5.04 -24.36
CA ASP A 411 15.03 -5.75 -23.13
C ASP A 411 13.53 -5.79 -22.92
N LEU A 412 12.85 -4.63 -23.15
CA LEU A 412 11.39 -4.55 -23.09
C LEU A 412 10.73 -5.55 -24.03
N GLY A 413 11.20 -5.64 -25.29
CA GLY A 413 10.64 -6.58 -26.24
C GLY A 413 10.84 -8.03 -25.84
N TYR A 414 11.99 -8.40 -25.31
CA TYR A 414 12.22 -9.76 -24.78
C TYR A 414 11.29 -10.08 -23.62
N MET A 415 11.13 -9.17 -22.68
CA MET A 415 10.22 -9.36 -21.54
C MET A 415 8.75 -9.49 -21.98
N ILE A 416 8.31 -8.67 -22.92
CA ILE A 416 6.96 -8.78 -23.50
C ILE A 416 6.79 -10.15 -24.15
N THR A 417 7.77 -10.61 -24.96
CA THR A 417 7.72 -11.93 -25.60
C THR A 417 7.62 -13.06 -24.58
N GLU A 418 8.44 -13.01 -23.52
CA GLU A 418 8.43 -14.00 -22.44
C GLU A 418 7.05 -14.06 -21.75
N MET A 419 6.49 -12.91 -21.45
CA MET A 419 5.17 -12.82 -20.78
C MET A 419 4.03 -13.26 -21.71
N GLU A 420 4.18 -13.14 -23.04
CA GLU A 420 3.18 -13.57 -24.03
C GLU A 420 3.30 -15.04 -24.43
N MET A 421 4.31 -15.78 -23.96
CA MET A 421 4.45 -17.22 -24.26
C MET A 421 3.26 -18.08 -23.84
N GLN A 422 2.49 -17.60 -22.87
CA GLN A 422 1.28 -18.27 -22.39
C GLN A 422 0.01 -17.85 -23.16
N ASP A 423 0.09 -16.81 -24.01
CA ASP A 423 -1.01 -16.37 -24.81
C ASP A 423 -1.17 -17.26 -26.07
N PRO A 424 -2.40 -17.50 -26.55
CA PRO A 424 -2.63 -18.39 -27.70
C PRO A 424 -2.14 -17.80 -29.02
N PHE A 425 -1.88 -16.49 -29.07
CA PHE A 425 -1.43 -15.74 -30.23
C PHE A 425 -0.69 -14.47 -29.83
N SER A 426 0.10 -13.90 -30.76
CA SER A 426 0.76 -12.60 -30.54
C SER A 426 -0.27 -11.47 -30.34
N VAL A 427 -0.18 -10.81 -29.20
CA VAL A 427 -1.13 -9.75 -28.80
C VAL A 427 -0.78 -8.47 -29.56
N ALA A 428 -1.74 -7.94 -30.31
CA ALA A 428 -1.61 -6.65 -30.97
C ALA A 428 -1.73 -5.50 -29.96
N GLY A 429 -1.09 -4.35 -30.25
CA GLY A 429 -1.13 -3.25 -29.29
C GLY A 429 -0.74 -1.90 -29.84
N VAL A 430 -0.66 -0.96 -28.91
CA VAL A 430 -0.24 0.41 -29.15
C VAL A 430 0.94 0.79 -28.26
N LEU A 431 1.81 1.61 -28.80
CA LEU A 431 3.00 2.10 -28.12
C LEU A 431 3.00 3.63 -28.13
N ASP A 432 3.42 4.22 -27.02
CA ASP A 432 3.62 5.67 -26.94
C ASP A 432 4.32 6.23 -28.18
N THR A 433 3.84 7.35 -28.65
CA THR A 433 4.37 7.99 -29.85
C THR A 433 5.79 8.52 -29.69
N ALA A 434 6.23 8.87 -28.47
CA ALA A 434 7.59 9.28 -28.18
C ALA A 434 8.61 8.17 -28.48
N ALA A 435 8.23 6.92 -28.24
CA ALA A 435 9.07 5.74 -28.53
C ALA A 435 9.35 5.51 -30.04
N TRP A 436 8.64 6.20 -30.92
CA TRP A 436 8.85 6.20 -32.37
C TRP A 436 9.71 7.34 -32.86
N ASN A 437 10.12 8.25 -31.98
CA ASN A 437 11.01 9.36 -32.33
C ASN A 437 12.46 8.89 -32.25
N ARG A 438 13.28 9.38 -33.17
CA ARG A 438 14.73 9.12 -33.12
C ARG A 438 15.36 9.97 -32.02
N THR A 439 16.05 9.34 -31.09
CA THR A 439 16.77 10.00 -29.99
C THR A 439 18.25 10.20 -30.27
N GLY A 440 18.72 9.83 -31.47
CA GLY A 440 20.12 9.98 -31.90
C GLY A 440 20.25 10.05 -33.42
N THR A 441 21.48 10.29 -33.90
CA THR A 441 21.78 10.42 -35.34
C THR A 441 21.76 9.07 -36.06
N THR A 442 21.94 7.96 -35.36
CA THR A 442 22.03 6.61 -35.94
C THR A 442 21.33 5.59 -35.05
N GLY A 443 20.65 4.60 -35.66
CA GLY A 443 20.03 3.48 -34.99
C GLY A 443 18.49 3.45 -35.13
N PRO A 444 17.88 2.28 -34.86
CA PRO A 444 16.44 2.14 -34.87
C PRO A 444 15.80 2.83 -33.67
N THR A 445 14.58 3.31 -33.81
CA THR A 445 13.77 3.76 -32.71
C THR A 445 13.35 2.60 -31.81
N VAL A 446 12.89 2.88 -30.60
CA VAL A 446 12.35 1.82 -29.70
C VAL A 446 11.17 1.09 -30.38
N GLY A 447 10.26 1.83 -31.00
CA GLY A 447 9.15 1.24 -31.73
C GLY A 447 9.60 0.33 -32.89
N GLU A 448 10.58 0.77 -33.69
CA GLU A 448 11.17 -0.07 -34.76
C GLU A 448 11.87 -1.31 -34.20
N THR A 449 12.50 -1.22 -33.04
CA THR A 449 13.16 -2.35 -32.36
C THR A 449 12.13 -3.39 -31.94
N LEU A 450 11.06 -2.98 -31.30
CA LEU A 450 9.96 -3.87 -30.87
C LEU A 450 9.27 -4.53 -32.09
N VAL A 451 9.02 -3.79 -33.17
CA VAL A 451 8.44 -4.35 -34.40
C VAL A 451 9.39 -5.36 -35.05
N LYS A 452 10.71 -5.12 -35.07
CA LYS A 452 11.71 -6.09 -35.55
C LYS A 452 11.75 -7.38 -34.73
N GLN A 453 11.41 -7.30 -33.45
CA GLN A 453 11.28 -8.48 -32.58
C GLN A 453 9.95 -9.23 -32.78
N GLY A 454 9.07 -8.76 -33.67
CA GLY A 454 7.83 -9.44 -34.02
C GLY A 454 6.58 -8.90 -33.31
N HIS A 455 6.70 -7.84 -32.51
CA HIS A 455 5.53 -7.25 -31.86
C HIS A 455 4.67 -6.46 -32.86
N LYS A 456 3.36 -6.73 -32.87
CA LYS A 456 2.39 -6.03 -33.70
C LYS A 456 1.94 -4.74 -33.00
N LEU A 457 2.66 -3.65 -33.27
CA LEU A 457 2.44 -2.37 -32.61
C LEU A 457 2.09 -1.26 -33.59
N ARG A 458 1.22 -0.35 -33.16
CA ARG A 458 0.90 0.90 -33.84
C ARG A 458 1.13 2.08 -32.88
N ARG A 459 1.16 3.31 -33.41
CA ARG A 459 1.28 4.52 -32.60
C ARG A 459 0.02 4.73 -31.76
N ALA A 460 0.19 5.10 -30.50
CA ALA A 460 -0.90 5.45 -29.60
C ALA A 460 -1.50 6.83 -29.93
N ASP A 461 -2.74 7.05 -29.55
CA ASP A 461 -3.33 8.39 -29.53
C ASP A 461 -2.85 9.18 -28.32
N LYS A 462 -2.40 10.41 -28.54
CA LYS A 462 -1.84 11.28 -27.50
C LYS A 462 -2.86 12.09 -26.71
N ASN A 463 -4.12 12.12 -27.13
CA ASN A 463 -5.12 12.99 -26.53
C ASN A 463 -5.39 12.60 -25.08
N ARG A 464 -4.71 13.29 -24.13
CA ARG A 464 -4.79 12.97 -22.71
C ARG A 464 -6.18 13.24 -22.13
N ILE A 465 -6.75 14.41 -22.45
CA ILE A 465 -8.06 14.81 -21.94
C ILE A 465 -9.14 13.82 -22.42
N GLN A 466 -9.17 13.52 -23.74
CA GLN A 466 -10.12 12.57 -24.28
C GLN A 466 -9.92 11.16 -23.69
N GLY A 467 -8.68 10.73 -23.48
CA GLY A 467 -8.36 9.45 -22.86
C GLY A 467 -8.81 9.37 -21.41
N LYS A 468 -8.65 10.45 -20.63
CA LYS A 468 -9.17 10.55 -19.27
C LYS A 468 -10.70 10.45 -19.26
N ILE A 469 -11.38 11.19 -20.11
CA ILE A 469 -12.86 11.13 -20.23
C ILE A 469 -13.31 9.71 -20.58
N GLN A 470 -12.65 9.05 -21.52
CA GLN A 470 -12.97 7.66 -21.85
C GLN A 470 -12.76 6.71 -20.67
N LEU A 471 -11.68 6.90 -19.90
CA LEU A 471 -11.46 6.06 -18.73
C LEU A 471 -12.56 6.24 -17.68
N HIS A 472 -13.03 7.47 -17.43
CA HIS A 472 -14.20 7.69 -16.58
C HIS A 472 -15.42 6.89 -17.06
N GLU A 473 -15.68 6.83 -18.37
CA GLU A 473 -16.77 6.02 -18.93
C GLU A 473 -16.57 4.52 -18.73
N TYR A 474 -15.32 4.04 -18.77
CA TYR A 474 -15.00 2.64 -18.52
C TYR A 474 -15.13 2.25 -17.04
N LEU A 475 -14.90 3.20 -16.12
CA LEU A 475 -15.04 2.98 -14.68
C LEU A 475 -16.49 3.01 -14.20
N ARG A 476 -17.41 3.60 -14.96
CA ARG A 476 -18.83 3.64 -14.57
C ARG A 476 -19.48 2.27 -14.58
N LEU A 477 -20.35 2.06 -13.59
CA LEU A 477 -21.18 0.85 -13.54
C LEU A 477 -22.20 0.86 -14.68
N GLN A 478 -22.30 -0.27 -15.38
CA GLN A 478 -23.32 -0.51 -16.38
C GLN A 478 -24.68 -0.78 -15.71
N GLN A 479 -25.75 -0.87 -16.49
CA GLN A 479 -27.07 -1.25 -15.99
C GLN A 479 -27.09 -2.65 -15.34
N THR A 480 -26.13 -3.50 -15.69
CA THR A 480 -25.91 -4.82 -15.10
C THR A 480 -25.29 -4.78 -13.70
N GLY A 481 -24.86 -3.60 -13.21
CA GLY A 481 -24.10 -3.44 -11.99
C GLY A 481 -22.61 -3.79 -12.12
N ARG A 482 -22.13 -4.13 -13.32
CA ARG A 482 -20.71 -4.45 -13.58
C ARG A 482 -20.03 -3.24 -14.25
N PRO A 483 -18.81 -2.83 -13.85
CA PRO A 483 -18.08 -1.78 -14.56
C PRO A 483 -17.59 -2.27 -15.92
N ARG A 484 -17.35 -1.35 -16.86
CA ARG A 484 -16.78 -1.69 -18.18
C ARG A 484 -15.28 -1.99 -18.13
N LEU A 485 -14.61 -1.68 -17.02
CA LEU A 485 -13.21 -2.00 -16.76
C LEU A 485 -13.10 -2.81 -15.48
N GLN A 486 -12.47 -3.98 -15.55
CA GLN A 486 -12.09 -4.77 -14.40
C GLN A 486 -10.59 -5.10 -14.48
N ILE A 487 -9.95 -5.21 -13.34
CA ILE A 487 -8.50 -5.39 -13.23
C ILE A 487 -8.21 -6.58 -12.32
N PHE A 488 -7.37 -7.50 -12.77
CA PHE A 488 -6.91 -8.57 -11.91
C PHE A 488 -6.04 -8.03 -10.78
N ASN A 489 -6.18 -8.59 -9.59
CA ASN A 489 -5.41 -8.16 -8.41
C ASN A 489 -3.90 -8.40 -8.51
N ASN A 490 -3.43 -9.07 -9.57
CA ASN A 490 -2.01 -9.21 -9.92
C ASN A 490 -1.44 -8.05 -10.75
N CYS A 491 -2.21 -6.96 -10.92
CA CYS A 491 -1.79 -5.71 -11.58
C CYS A 491 -1.66 -4.57 -10.54
N PRO A 492 -0.76 -4.69 -9.55
CA PRO A 492 -0.72 -3.78 -8.39
C PRO A 492 -0.32 -2.35 -8.74
N ASN A 493 0.48 -2.13 -9.80
CA ASN A 493 0.92 -0.79 -10.16
C ASN A 493 -0.19 0.01 -10.81
N LEU A 494 -0.94 -0.59 -11.74
CA LEU A 494 -2.10 0.04 -12.34
C LEU A 494 -3.18 0.37 -11.29
N ILE A 495 -3.47 -0.58 -10.39
CA ILE A 495 -4.42 -0.37 -9.29
C ILE A 495 -4.00 0.82 -8.44
N ARG A 496 -2.71 0.87 -8.03
CA ARG A 496 -2.14 1.98 -7.26
C ARG A 496 -2.29 3.32 -7.97
N GLU A 497 -1.93 3.39 -9.25
CA GLU A 497 -1.99 4.63 -10.00
C GLU A 497 -3.43 5.14 -10.17
N LEU A 498 -4.37 4.26 -10.49
CA LEU A 498 -5.78 4.67 -10.59
C LEU A 498 -6.37 5.15 -9.25
N GLN A 499 -5.92 4.60 -8.14
CA GLN A 499 -6.35 5.05 -6.81
C GLN A 499 -5.74 6.40 -6.40
N SER A 500 -4.54 6.72 -6.87
CA SER A 500 -3.73 7.80 -6.27
C SER A 500 -3.35 8.93 -7.21
N ILE A 501 -3.48 8.76 -8.54
CA ILE A 501 -3.08 9.78 -9.50
C ILE A 501 -3.91 11.06 -9.31
N PRO A 502 -3.27 12.22 -9.01
CA PRO A 502 -3.99 13.45 -8.76
C PRO A 502 -4.36 14.17 -10.05
N LEU A 503 -5.34 15.05 -9.97
CA LEU A 503 -5.62 16.04 -11.00
C LEU A 503 -4.47 17.03 -11.12
N ASP A 504 -4.16 17.49 -12.34
CA ASP A 504 -3.21 18.58 -12.55
C ASP A 504 -3.78 19.88 -11.96
N LYS A 505 -2.97 20.56 -11.14
CA LYS A 505 -3.40 21.80 -10.46
C LYS A 505 -3.62 22.97 -11.40
N ALA A 506 -2.91 23.00 -12.53
CA ALA A 506 -3.02 24.05 -13.51
C ALA A 506 -4.10 23.74 -14.56
N ASN A 507 -4.33 22.46 -14.85
CA ASN A 507 -5.35 21.99 -15.78
C ASN A 507 -6.12 20.81 -15.18
N PRO A 508 -7.17 21.03 -14.38
CA PRO A 508 -7.96 19.96 -13.74
C PRO A 508 -8.64 18.97 -14.69
N GLU A 509 -8.67 19.29 -16.00
CA GLU A 509 -9.17 18.36 -17.02
C GLU A 509 -8.18 17.22 -17.31
N ASP A 510 -6.91 17.36 -16.93
CA ASP A 510 -5.87 16.33 -17.06
C ASP A 510 -5.45 15.79 -15.69
N VAL A 511 -4.63 14.73 -15.69
CA VAL A 511 -3.95 14.22 -14.51
C VAL A 511 -2.58 14.90 -14.36
N ASP A 512 -2.04 14.95 -13.14
CA ASP A 512 -0.72 15.53 -12.87
C ASP A 512 0.39 14.67 -13.51
N THR A 513 1.02 15.20 -14.54
CA THR A 513 2.12 14.56 -15.29
C THR A 513 3.42 14.41 -14.49
N LYS A 514 3.49 14.96 -13.28
CA LYS A 514 4.63 14.79 -12.36
C LYS A 514 4.42 13.61 -11.40
N ALA A 515 3.20 13.06 -11.34
CA ALA A 515 2.91 11.85 -10.59
C ALA A 515 3.44 10.62 -11.35
N GLN A 516 3.40 9.47 -10.68
CA GLN A 516 3.62 8.18 -11.35
C GLN A 516 2.36 7.84 -12.15
N ASP A 517 2.43 7.95 -13.47
CA ASP A 517 1.29 7.79 -14.39
C ASP A 517 1.55 6.76 -15.53
N HIS A 518 2.61 5.97 -15.40
CA HIS A 518 3.08 5.10 -16.50
C HIS A 518 2.11 3.95 -16.83
N ALA A 519 1.57 3.28 -15.81
CA ALA A 519 0.58 2.22 -16.01
C ALA A 519 -0.77 2.80 -16.46
N TYR A 520 -1.14 3.96 -15.92
CA TYR A 520 -2.30 4.73 -16.36
C TYR A 520 -2.16 5.14 -17.84
N ASP A 521 -1.01 5.69 -18.25
CA ASP A 521 -0.78 6.10 -19.63
C ASP A 521 -0.82 4.90 -20.59
N ALA A 522 -0.23 3.75 -20.23
CA ALA A 522 -0.34 2.52 -20.99
C ALA A 522 -1.79 2.06 -21.15
N LEU A 523 -2.59 2.11 -20.07
CA LEU A 523 -4.03 1.81 -20.11
C LEU A 523 -4.79 2.83 -20.97
N ARG A 524 -4.50 4.11 -20.83
CA ARG A 524 -5.11 5.18 -21.63
C ARG A 524 -4.87 4.98 -23.12
N TYR A 525 -3.63 4.67 -23.51
CA TYR A 525 -3.30 4.34 -24.91
C TYR A 525 -4.10 3.13 -25.42
N LEU A 526 -4.23 2.09 -24.60
CA LEU A 526 -5.00 0.91 -24.93
C LEU A 526 -6.48 1.25 -25.15
N ILE A 527 -7.11 1.97 -24.23
CA ILE A 527 -8.52 2.37 -24.31
C ILE A 527 -8.77 3.24 -25.54
N MET A 528 -7.91 4.23 -25.81
CA MET A 528 -8.01 5.12 -26.97
C MET A 528 -7.82 4.38 -28.30
N SER A 529 -7.18 3.24 -28.30
CA SER A 529 -6.96 2.43 -29.50
C SER A 529 -8.16 1.60 -29.91
N ARG A 530 -9.13 1.43 -29.02
CA ARG A 530 -10.35 0.64 -29.33
C ARG A 530 -11.34 1.47 -30.15
N PRO A 531 -12.04 0.87 -31.11
CA PRO A 531 -13.22 1.51 -31.65
C PRO A 531 -14.19 1.77 -30.48
N ARG A 532 -14.81 2.94 -30.45
CA ARG A 532 -15.81 3.25 -29.42
C ARG A 532 -16.82 2.12 -29.38
N VAL A 533 -17.05 1.57 -28.19
CA VAL A 533 -18.17 0.64 -28.01
C VAL A 533 -19.42 1.45 -28.25
N HIS A 534 -20.00 1.29 -29.43
CA HIS A 534 -21.26 1.92 -29.72
C HIS A 534 -22.30 1.28 -28.81
N ASP A 535 -22.86 2.07 -27.93
CA ASP A 535 -24.09 1.76 -27.25
C ASP A 535 -25.13 1.48 -28.37
N PRO A 536 -25.79 0.32 -28.37
CA PRO A 536 -26.84 0.04 -29.36
C PRO A 536 -27.91 1.14 -29.46
N LEU A 537 -28.14 1.85 -28.34
CA LEU A 537 -29.02 3.01 -28.28
C LEU A 537 -28.41 4.26 -28.94
N SER A 538 -27.09 4.41 -28.96
CA SER A 538 -26.44 5.51 -29.68
C SER A 538 -26.49 5.29 -31.18
N GLN A 539 -26.32 4.05 -31.66
CA GLN A 539 -26.52 3.73 -33.08
C GLN A 539 -27.95 4.03 -33.54
N LEU A 540 -28.96 3.68 -32.73
CA LEU A 540 -30.34 4.03 -33.01
C LEU A 540 -30.60 5.54 -33.00
N ARG A 541 -29.88 6.27 -32.15
CA ARG A 541 -29.95 7.74 -32.07
C ARG A 541 -29.24 8.39 -33.26
N ASP A 542 -28.07 7.87 -33.65
CA ASP A 542 -27.31 8.34 -34.81
C ASP A 542 -28.08 8.04 -36.11
N LEU A 543 -28.68 6.83 -36.27
CA LEU A 543 -29.56 6.50 -37.37
C LEU A 543 -30.80 7.38 -37.43
N ARG A 544 -31.39 7.75 -36.28
CA ARG A 544 -32.51 8.70 -36.21
C ARG A 544 -32.10 10.12 -36.58
N LEU A 545 -30.87 10.54 -36.18
CA LEU A 545 -30.33 11.84 -36.58
C LEU A 545 -30.00 11.87 -38.07
N GLU A 546 -29.38 10.82 -38.62
CA GLU A 546 -29.14 10.69 -40.07
C GLU A 546 -30.43 10.71 -40.86
N GLN A 547 -31.48 10.01 -40.42
CA GLN A 547 -32.81 10.04 -41.04
C GLN A 547 -33.49 11.40 -40.88
N ALA A 548 -33.28 12.11 -39.78
CA ALA A 548 -33.84 13.46 -39.55
C ALA A 548 -33.16 14.53 -40.39
N TYR A 549 -31.89 14.32 -40.78
CA TYR A 549 -31.13 15.22 -41.65
C TYR A 549 -31.03 14.73 -43.11
N ALA A 550 -31.63 13.59 -43.45
CA ALA A 550 -31.71 13.16 -44.83
C ALA A 550 -32.59 14.16 -45.62
N PRO A 551 -32.11 14.69 -46.74
CA PRO A 551 -32.94 15.58 -47.56
C PRO A 551 -34.22 14.86 -48.03
N ALA A 552 -35.33 15.55 -47.94
CA ALA A 552 -36.64 15.01 -48.34
C ALA A 552 -36.68 14.60 -49.82
N ASP A 553 -35.79 15.17 -50.62
CA ASP A 553 -35.54 14.78 -52.00
C ASP A 553 -34.05 14.51 -52.23
N SER A 554 -33.70 13.26 -52.51
CA SER A 554 -32.33 12.81 -52.75
C SER A 554 -31.72 13.33 -54.05
N VAL A 555 -32.49 13.94 -54.93
CA VAL A 555 -32.05 14.46 -56.23
C VAL A 555 -31.78 15.97 -56.13
N PHE A 556 -32.56 16.72 -55.35
CA PHE A 556 -32.52 18.17 -55.28
C PHE A 556 -31.98 18.72 -53.93
N GLY A 557 -31.71 17.88 -52.93
CA GLY A 557 -31.06 18.29 -51.67
C GLY A 557 -31.91 19.16 -50.72
N TYR A 558 -33.25 19.13 -50.86
CA TYR A 558 -34.20 19.82 -49.99
C TYR A 558 -34.88 18.90 -48.98
#